data_f01e0e8ab79832cb0ae169f7b57a49b9
#
_entry.id   f01e0e8ab79832cb0ae169f7b57a49b9
#
_cell.length_a   1.000
_cell.length_b   1.000
_cell.length_c   1.000
_cell.angle_alpha   90.00
_cell.angle_beta   90.00
_cell.angle_gamma   90.00
#
_symmetry.space_group_name_H-M   'P 1'
#
loop_
_entity.id
_entity.type
_entity.pdbx_description
1 polymer ?
#
loop_
_entity_poly.entity_id
_entity_poly.type
_entity_poly.pdbx_seq_one_letter_code
_entity_poly.pdbx_strand_id
1 'polypeptide(L)'
;MLADATHDSVEQVRDDLDNPRRLHRMAGMMAGGSDGKIVIFIDQFEELFTQTEDEDERRQFIDLIVNAATEPRGAAVILLTLRADFYDRPMNHETLGKLLEGHNRSVLPMTLQDLRDVIEQPARLPDVRVEFEDGLVGDLLYEVRSQAGALPLLQFTLAQLFEKRAGHRLTLQAYRDLGGVRGALSKHAESVYEGLPSDQHRLLARALFLRLIEPGMTEQDTTRRRAALDELQLADATQTRLLNETASVFVNARLLVTDQIADMDAEVDADVETIEVSHEALIREWTRLANWLRDAREDVRVQKKINADVS
;
A
#
# COMPACT_ATOMS: atom_id res chain seq x y z
N MET A 1 2.48 17.87 9.74
CA MET A 1 3.01 17.15 10.94
C MET A 1 4.28 17.78 11.49
N LEU A 2 5.42 17.86 10.74
CA LEU A 2 6.63 18.55 11.24
C LEU A 2 6.42 20.07 11.40
N ALA A 3 5.77 20.72 10.42
CA ALA A 3 5.43 22.13 10.47
C ALA A 3 4.52 22.47 11.66
N ASP A 4 3.51 21.67 11.93
CA ASP A 4 2.60 21.84 13.08
C ASP A 4 3.34 21.74 14.43
N ALA A 5 4.34 20.86 14.49
CA ALA A 5 5.11 20.63 15.72
C ALA A 5 6.14 21.74 16.00
N THR A 6 6.62 22.45 14.96
CA THR A 6 7.60 23.52 15.08
C THR A 6 7.00 24.93 15.02
N HIS A 7 5.72 25.05 14.68
CA HIS A 7 5.03 26.33 14.37
C HIS A 7 5.66 27.10 13.18
N ASP A 8 6.42 26.41 12.34
CA ASP A 8 6.99 26.95 11.10
C ASP A 8 5.99 26.75 9.95
N SER A 9 6.09 27.55 8.88
CA SER A 9 5.33 27.27 7.67
C SER A 9 5.88 26.02 6.96
N VAL A 10 5.04 25.31 6.19
CA VAL A 10 5.46 24.13 5.42
C VAL A 10 6.61 24.46 4.48
N GLU A 11 6.59 25.63 3.82
CA GLU A 11 7.68 26.11 2.95
C GLU A 11 9.00 26.30 3.71
N GLN A 12 8.95 26.90 4.92
CA GLN A 12 10.15 27.05 5.74
C GLN A 12 10.72 25.70 6.17
N VAL A 13 9.85 24.73 6.49
CA VAL A 13 10.28 23.36 6.81
C VAL A 13 10.90 22.69 5.58
N ARG A 14 10.34 22.88 4.39
CA ARG A 14 10.86 22.33 3.13
C ARG A 14 12.25 22.89 2.81
N ASP A 15 12.40 24.22 2.75
CA ASP A 15 13.69 24.89 2.50
C ASP A 15 14.77 24.49 3.51
N ASP A 16 14.35 24.24 4.73
CA ASP A 16 15.24 23.81 5.80
C ASP A 16 15.64 22.32 5.70
N LEU A 17 14.83 21.46 5.07
CA LEU A 17 15.14 20.04 4.88
C LEU A 17 16.28 19.82 3.86
N ASP A 18 16.63 20.82 3.05
CA ASP A 18 17.85 20.80 2.22
C ASP A 18 19.12 20.75 3.07
N ASN A 19 19.03 21.10 4.36
CA ASN A 19 20.16 20.97 5.29
C ASN A 19 20.10 19.59 5.99
N PRO A 20 21.05 18.69 5.75
CA PRO A 20 21.05 17.33 6.32
C PRO A 20 20.98 17.28 7.86
N ARG A 21 21.34 18.37 8.55
CA ARG A 21 21.27 18.46 10.01
C ARG A 21 19.94 18.97 10.56
N ARG A 22 18.97 19.31 9.68
CA ARG A 22 17.74 19.95 10.13
C ARG A 22 16.85 18.97 10.91
N LEU A 23 16.67 17.76 10.41
CA LEU A 23 15.85 16.74 11.07
C LEU A 23 16.33 16.47 12.51
N HIS A 24 17.64 16.37 12.72
CA HIS A 24 18.23 16.23 14.04
C HIS A 24 17.87 17.42 14.96
N ARG A 25 17.98 18.66 14.46
CA ARG A 25 17.66 19.86 15.25
C ARG A 25 16.18 19.93 15.62
N MET A 26 15.29 19.62 14.67
CA MET A 26 13.85 19.57 14.90
C MET A 26 13.50 18.51 15.95
N ALA A 27 14.05 17.31 15.84
CA ALA A 27 13.88 16.27 16.85
C ALA A 27 14.34 16.74 18.23
N GLY A 28 15.47 17.46 18.32
CA GLY A 28 15.97 18.04 19.57
C GLY A 28 15.02 19.07 20.18
N MET A 29 14.43 19.95 19.37
CA MET A 29 13.43 20.93 19.83
C MET A 29 12.15 20.25 20.33
N MET A 30 11.67 19.26 19.60
CA MET A 30 10.45 18.51 19.95
C MET A 30 10.63 17.62 21.19
N ALA A 31 11.83 17.13 21.44
CA ALA A 31 12.12 16.23 22.57
C ALA A 31 11.98 16.90 23.95
N GLY A 32 11.92 18.23 24.02
CA GLY A 32 11.60 18.99 25.25
C GLY A 32 12.61 18.91 26.38
N GLY A 33 13.80 18.33 26.17
CA GLY A 33 14.86 18.22 27.20
C GLY A 33 16.02 17.32 26.78
N SER A 34 17.09 17.28 27.59
CA SER A 34 18.36 16.61 27.28
C SER A 34 18.25 15.07 27.11
N ASP A 35 17.22 14.43 27.66
CA ASP A 35 17.04 12.97 27.68
C ASP A 35 15.84 12.49 26.85
N GLY A 36 15.04 13.42 26.29
CA GLY A 36 13.93 13.10 25.44
C GLY A 36 14.36 12.45 24.11
N LYS A 37 13.55 11.53 23.59
CA LYS A 37 13.74 10.90 22.27
C LYS A 37 12.49 11.06 21.43
N ILE A 38 12.68 11.31 20.14
CA ILE A 38 11.65 11.34 19.12
C ILE A 38 11.86 10.12 18.22
N VAL A 39 10.85 9.26 18.12
CA VAL A 39 10.86 8.15 17.19
C VAL A 39 10.21 8.60 15.89
N ILE A 40 10.98 8.53 14.80
CA ILE A 40 10.51 8.79 13.45
C ILE A 40 10.35 7.44 12.78
N PHE A 41 9.11 7.07 12.52
CA PHE A 41 8.76 5.82 11.85
C PHE A 41 8.52 6.11 10.35
N ILE A 42 9.31 5.46 9.50
CA ILE A 42 9.17 5.52 8.04
C ILE A 42 8.75 4.14 7.57
N ASP A 43 7.49 4.02 7.24
CA ASP A 43 6.91 2.78 6.71
C ASP A 43 7.15 2.69 5.20
N GLN A 44 7.29 1.46 4.70
CA GLN A 44 7.48 1.18 3.27
C GLN A 44 8.65 1.98 2.64
N PHE A 45 9.82 1.95 3.27
CA PHE A 45 11.00 2.71 2.81
C PHE A 45 11.42 2.37 1.37
N GLU A 46 10.98 1.25 0.82
CA GLU A 46 11.11 0.90 -0.60
C GLU A 46 10.47 1.92 -1.54
N GLU A 47 9.43 2.65 -1.08
CA GLU A 47 8.75 3.67 -1.90
C GLU A 47 9.69 4.80 -2.31
N LEU A 48 10.68 5.12 -1.50
CA LEU A 48 11.74 6.07 -1.87
C LEU A 48 12.45 5.67 -3.17
N PHE A 49 12.58 4.38 -3.45
CA PHE A 49 13.27 3.85 -4.64
C PHE A 49 12.35 3.59 -5.82
N THR A 50 11.03 3.55 -5.59
CA THR A 50 10.03 3.26 -6.63
C THR A 50 9.27 4.50 -7.08
N GLN A 51 9.08 5.48 -6.20
CA GLN A 51 8.27 6.67 -6.46
C GLN A 51 9.11 7.94 -6.71
N THR A 52 10.35 7.99 -6.22
CA THR A 52 11.24 9.13 -6.47
C THR A 52 12.14 8.84 -7.66
N GLU A 53 11.94 9.56 -8.77
CA GLU A 53 12.77 9.42 -9.98
C GLU A 53 14.13 10.12 -9.85
N ASP A 54 14.16 11.27 -9.15
CA ASP A 54 15.38 12.08 -8.96
C ASP A 54 16.34 11.43 -7.95
N GLU A 55 17.54 11.10 -8.42
CA GLU A 55 18.60 10.49 -7.61
C GLU A 55 19.16 11.46 -6.55
N ASP A 56 19.18 12.74 -6.81
CA ASP A 56 19.73 13.74 -5.90
C ASP A 56 18.72 14.01 -4.76
N GLU A 57 17.43 14.07 -5.03
CA GLU A 57 16.37 14.11 -4.01
C GLU A 57 16.42 12.87 -3.10
N ARG A 58 16.53 11.69 -3.70
CA ARG A 58 16.66 10.43 -2.95
C ARG A 58 17.87 10.45 -2.02
N ARG A 59 19.00 10.93 -2.53
CA ARG A 59 20.24 11.05 -1.75
C ARG A 59 20.10 12.04 -0.61
N GLN A 60 19.50 13.21 -0.85
CA GLN A 60 19.25 14.23 0.17
C GLN A 60 18.38 13.67 1.31
N PHE A 61 17.31 12.96 0.98
CA PHE A 61 16.45 12.33 1.98
C PHE A 61 17.21 11.29 2.82
N ILE A 62 18.01 10.45 2.17
CA ILE A 62 18.84 9.46 2.87
C ILE A 62 19.86 10.16 3.78
N ASP A 63 20.54 11.20 3.31
CA ASP A 63 21.50 11.95 4.11
C ASP A 63 20.85 12.62 5.32
N LEU A 64 19.63 13.11 5.17
CA LEU A 64 18.84 13.70 6.24
C LEU A 64 18.55 12.71 7.37
N ILE A 65 18.07 11.52 7.05
CA ILE A 65 17.76 10.48 8.05
C ILE A 65 19.04 9.89 8.67
N VAL A 66 20.09 9.68 7.87
CA VAL A 66 21.39 9.19 8.34
C VAL A 66 22.02 10.18 9.32
N ASN A 67 22.04 11.47 8.99
CA ASN A 67 22.55 12.49 9.91
C ASN A 67 21.76 12.53 11.21
N ALA A 68 20.42 12.45 11.14
CA ALA A 68 19.60 12.45 12.34
C ALA A 68 19.83 11.21 13.23
N ALA A 69 20.04 10.04 12.61
CA ALA A 69 20.29 8.79 13.32
C ALA A 69 21.69 8.68 13.94
N THR A 70 22.71 9.34 13.32
CA THR A 70 24.11 9.19 13.71
C THR A 70 24.63 10.32 14.59
N GLU A 71 23.86 11.39 14.79
CA GLU A 71 24.28 12.53 15.60
C GLU A 71 24.57 12.11 17.05
N PRO A 72 25.79 12.36 17.57
CA PRO A 72 26.13 12.01 18.95
C PRO A 72 25.18 12.71 19.94
N ARG A 73 24.53 11.93 20.81
CA ARG A 73 23.51 12.39 21.75
C ARG A 73 22.26 13.00 21.07
N GLY A 74 22.02 12.68 19.79
CA GLY A 74 20.84 13.12 19.06
C GLY A 74 19.55 12.63 19.70
N ALA A 75 18.48 13.40 19.54
CA ALA A 75 17.16 13.04 20.05
C ALA A 75 16.38 12.11 19.10
N ALA A 76 16.78 12.01 17.83
CA ALA A 76 16.08 11.19 16.84
C ALA A 76 16.42 9.70 16.98
N VAL A 77 15.38 8.87 16.87
CA VAL A 77 15.48 7.43 16.66
C VAL A 77 14.71 7.12 15.37
N ILE A 78 15.40 6.63 14.35
CA ILE A 78 14.78 6.31 13.06
C ILE A 78 14.43 4.83 13.03
N LEU A 79 13.19 4.51 12.73
CA LEU A 79 12.69 3.16 12.52
C LEU A 79 12.18 3.06 11.08
N LEU A 80 12.77 2.17 10.29
CA LEU A 80 12.39 1.93 8.91
C LEU A 80 11.75 0.55 8.77
N THR A 81 10.69 0.44 7.98
CA THR A 81 10.29 -0.86 7.42
C THR A 81 10.74 -0.92 5.97
N LEU A 82 11.21 -2.08 5.55
CA LEU A 82 11.71 -2.31 4.20
C LEU A 82 11.39 -3.74 3.77
N ARG A 83 10.87 -3.87 2.58
CA ARG A 83 10.66 -5.20 1.97
C ARG A 83 11.99 -5.87 1.67
N ALA A 84 12.04 -7.18 1.87
CA ALA A 84 13.27 -7.95 1.70
C ALA A 84 13.80 -7.96 0.26
N ASP A 85 12.92 -7.87 -0.74
CA ASP A 85 13.25 -7.79 -2.16
C ASP A 85 13.85 -6.44 -2.60
N PHE A 86 13.78 -5.41 -1.72
CA PHE A 86 14.41 -4.10 -1.94
C PHE A 86 15.67 -3.87 -1.09
N TYR A 87 16.12 -4.88 -0.35
CA TYR A 87 17.20 -4.71 0.61
C TYR A 87 18.55 -4.27 -0.02
N ASP A 88 18.79 -4.60 -1.29
CA ASP A 88 19.97 -4.18 -2.05
C ASP A 88 20.02 -2.67 -2.33
N ARG A 89 18.85 -2.03 -2.44
CA ARG A 89 18.74 -0.61 -2.81
C ARG A 89 19.42 0.33 -1.81
N PRO A 90 19.08 0.33 -0.52
CA PRO A 90 19.75 1.16 0.47
C PRO A 90 21.23 0.77 0.70
N MET A 91 21.64 -0.47 0.35
CA MET A 91 23.05 -0.90 0.46
C MET A 91 23.97 -0.17 -0.53
N ASN A 92 23.43 0.38 -1.63
CA ASN A 92 24.17 1.21 -2.55
C ASN A 92 24.59 2.55 -1.96
N HIS A 93 23.99 2.95 -0.82
CA HIS A 93 24.33 4.14 -0.08
C HIS A 93 25.27 3.75 1.10
N GLU A 94 26.56 4.00 0.99
CA GLU A 94 27.59 3.46 1.90
C GLU A 94 27.27 3.65 3.38
N THR A 95 26.89 4.85 3.79
CA THR A 95 26.64 5.16 5.22
C THR A 95 25.35 4.48 5.71
N LEU A 96 24.26 4.53 4.94
CA LEU A 96 23.01 3.88 5.28
C LEU A 96 23.18 2.34 5.32
N GLY A 97 23.90 1.77 4.33
CA GLY A 97 24.19 0.35 4.29
C GLY A 97 24.90 -0.15 5.53
N LYS A 98 25.94 0.58 5.99
CA LYS A 98 26.67 0.25 7.24
C LYS A 98 25.77 0.32 8.48
N LEU A 99 24.86 1.30 8.53
CA LEU A 99 23.90 1.40 9.64
C LEU A 99 22.93 0.23 9.64
N LEU A 100 22.37 -0.12 8.48
CA LEU A 100 21.43 -1.23 8.34
C LEU A 100 22.09 -2.58 8.65
N GLU A 101 23.34 -2.80 8.25
CA GLU A 101 24.07 -4.01 8.58
C GLU A 101 24.16 -4.25 10.09
N GLY A 102 24.37 -3.20 10.88
CA GLY A 102 24.48 -3.28 12.33
C GLY A 102 23.14 -3.23 13.08
N HIS A 103 22.08 -2.76 12.47
CA HIS A 103 20.79 -2.43 13.14
C HIS A 103 19.58 -3.06 12.44
N ASN A 104 19.78 -4.10 11.67
CA ASN A 104 18.70 -4.80 10.97
C ASN A 104 18.02 -5.84 11.88
N ARG A 105 16.70 -5.92 11.80
CA ARG A 105 15.87 -6.97 12.41
C ARG A 105 14.96 -7.60 11.35
N SER A 106 15.29 -8.81 10.93
CA SER A 106 14.44 -9.54 9.99
C SER A 106 13.12 -9.94 10.62
N VAL A 107 12.00 -9.62 9.97
CA VAL A 107 10.67 -10.14 10.29
C VAL A 107 10.50 -11.44 9.49
N LEU A 108 10.52 -12.55 10.17
CA LEU A 108 10.38 -13.87 9.54
C LEU A 108 8.91 -14.17 9.21
N PRO A 109 8.65 -15.05 8.23
CA PRO A 109 7.31 -15.56 7.97
C PRO A 109 6.70 -16.18 9.23
N MET A 110 5.39 -16.05 9.38
CA MET A 110 4.65 -16.67 10.49
C MET A 110 4.78 -18.19 10.46
N THR A 111 4.95 -18.79 11.63
CA THR A 111 4.84 -20.22 11.79
C THR A 111 3.38 -20.68 11.65
N LEU A 112 3.14 -21.99 11.52
CA LEU A 112 1.77 -22.52 11.51
C LEU A 112 0.99 -22.20 12.81
N GLN A 113 1.70 -22.11 13.94
CA GLN A 113 1.08 -21.73 15.21
C GLN A 113 0.70 -20.25 15.21
N ASP A 114 1.59 -19.36 14.74
CA ASP A 114 1.30 -17.94 14.63
C ASP A 114 0.09 -17.70 13.71
N LEU A 115 0.04 -18.38 12.54
CA LEU A 115 -1.11 -18.30 11.62
C LEU A 115 -2.39 -18.79 12.28
N ARG A 116 -2.34 -19.88 13.05
CA ARG A 116 -3.50 -20.36 13.82
C ARG A 116 -3.97 -19.32 14.83
N ASP A 117 -3.04 -18.75 15.56
CA ASP A 117 -3.33 -17.74 16.59
C ASP A 117 -3.95 -16.48 15.98
N VAL A 118 -3.44 -16.00 14.84
CA VAL A 118 -4.02 -14.86 14.08
C VAL A 118 -5.46 -15.15 13.63
N ILE A 119 -5.77 -16.41 13.28
CA ILE A 119 -7.12 -16.80 12.87
C ILE A 119 -8.06 -16.93 14.09
N GLU A 120 -7.63 -17.66 15.13
CA GLU A 120 -8.53 -18.06 16.22
C GLU A 120 -8.65 -17.04 17.35
N GLN A 121 -7.56 -16.31 17.71
CA GLN A 121 -7.59 -15.41 18.87
C GLN A 121 -8.58 -14.25 18.70
N PRO A 122 -8.68 -13.55 17.55
CA PRO A 122 -9.66 -12.49 17.39
C PRO A 122 -11.10 -12.97 17.53
N ALA A 123 -11.40 -14.19 17.09
CA ALA A 123 -12.72 -14.79 17.21
C ALA A 123 -13.16 -15.06 18.67
N ARG A 124 -12.17 -15.27 19.56
CA ARG A 124 -12.39 -15.55 21.00
C ARG A 124 -12.57 -14.29 21.86
N LEU A 125 -12.38 -13.10 21.30
CA LEU A 125 -12.53 -11.85 22.04
C LEU A 125 -13.95 -11.75 22.66
N PRO A 126 -14.08 -11.19 23.88
CA PRO A 126 -15.35 -11.17 24.61
C PRO A 126 -16.50 -10.47 23.88
N ASP A 127 -16.19 -9.51 23.03
CA ASP A 127 -17.11 -8.74 22.20
C ASP A 127 -17.41 -9.36 20.83
N VAL A 128 -16.58 -10.34 20.39
CA VAL A 128 -16.73 -11.03 19.10
C VAL A 128 -17.43 -12.38 19.27
N ARG A 129 -16.88 -13.27 20.06
CA ARG A 129 -17.42 -14.62 20.43
C ARG A 129 -17.93 -15.40 19.23
N VAL A 130 -17.07 -15.60 18.23
CA VAL A 130 -17.41 -16.36 17.02
C VAL A 130 -16.70 -17.70 17.05
N GLU A 131 -17.37 -18.75 16.62
CA GLU A 131 -16.85 -20.11 16.54
C GLU A 131 -16.58 -20.49 15.07
N PHE A 132 -15.53 -21.27 14.86
CA PHE A 132 -15.26 -21.88 13.57
C PHE A 132 -15.91 -23.25 13.50
N GLU A 133 -16.56 -23.57 12.36
CA GLU A 133 -16.97 -24.94 12.07
C GLU A 133 -15.74 -25.87 12.00
N ASP A 134 -15.91 -27.12 12.45
CA ASP A 134 -14.84 -28.11 12.48
C ASP A 134 -14.20 -28.27 11.10
N GLY A 135 -12.88 -28.20 11.02
CA GLY A 135 -12.10 -28.28 9.79
C GLY A 135 -11.82 -26.95 9.11
N LEU A 136 -12.64 -25.89 9.32
CA LEU A 136 -12.47 -24.61 8.63
C LEU A 136 -11.11 -23.95 8.86
N VAL A 137 -10.62 -23.96 10.11
CA VAL A 137 -9.27 -23.43 10.44
C VAL A 137 -8.19 -24.22 9.72
N GLY A 138 -8.38 -25.53 9.60
CA GLY A 138 -7.46 -26.40 8.86
C GLY A 138 -7.38 -26.05 7.37
N ASP A 139 -8.51 -25.81 6.72
CA ASP A 139 -8.59 -25.42 5.31
C ASP A 139 -7.95 -24.03 5.08
N LEU A 140 -8.23 -23.06 5.95
CA LEU A 140 -7.60 -21.72 5.91
C LEU A 140 -6.07 -21.83 6.03
N LEU A 141 -5.57 -22.58 7.01
CA LEU A 141 -4.14 -22.77 7.20
C LEU A 141 -3.48 -23.48 6.02
N TYR A 142 -4.15 -24.45 5.42
CA TYR A 142 -3.63 -25.17 4.27
C TYR A 142 -3.40 -24.25 3.07
N GLU A 143 -4.32 -23.34 2.78
CA GLU A 143 -4.19 -22.41 1.66
C GLU A 143 -3.12 -21.32 1.92
N VAL A 144 -3.07 -20.77 3.15
CA VAL A 144 -2.21 -19.63 3.47
C VAL A 144 -0.73 -20.02 3.61
N ARG A 145 -0.44 -21.20 4.19
CA ARG A 145 0.94 -21.63 4.47
C ARG A 145 1.83 -21.75 3.24
N SER A 146 1.23 -22.01 2.09
CA SER A 146 1.94 -22.29 0.84
C SER A 146 2.17 -21.05 -0.04
N GLN A 147 1.72 -19.88 0.39
CA GLN A 147 1.68 -18.70 -0.45
C GLN A 147 2.32 -17.49 0.26
N ALA A 148 3.42 -16.99 -0.31
CA ALA A 148 3.98 -15.71 0.12
C ALA A 148 2.96 -14.57 -0.15
N GLY A 149 2.79 -13.67 0.82
CA GLY A 149 1.85 -12.54 0.68
C GLY A 149 0.35 -12.89 0.85
N ALA A 150 0.03 -14.10 1.38
CA ALA A 150 -1.37 -14.53 1.56
C ALA A 150 -2.08 -13.88 2.75
N LEU A 151 -1.39 -13.16 3.64
CA LEU A 151 -2.00 -12.56 4.83
C LEU A 151 -3.11 -11.55 4.52
N PRO A 152 -2.97 -10.64 3.55
CA PRO A 152 -4.07 -9.75 3.15
C PRO A 152 -5.29 -10.52 2.63
N LEU A 153 -5.06 -11.60 1.86
CA LEU A 153 -6.15 -12.47 1.38
C LEU A 153 -6.83 -13.20 2.53
N LEU A 154 -6.07 -13.70 3.49
CA LEU A 154 -6.60 -14.32 4.71
C LEU A 154 -7.47 -13.32 5.49
N GLN A 155 -6.95 -12.11 5.73
CA GLN A 155 -7.68 -11.05 6.43
C GLN A 155 -9.00 -10.73 5.71
N PHE A 156 -8.96 -10.55 4.40
CA PHE A 156 -10.15 -10.30 3.59
C PHE A 156 -11.15 -11.47 3.69
N THR A 157 -10.66 -12.71 3.56
CA THR A 157 -11.51 -13.92 3.63
C THR A 157 -12.17 -14.05 4.99
N LEU A 158 -11.44 -13.81 6.09
CA LEU A 158 -11.98 -13.84 7.44
C LEU A 158 -13.04 -12.75 7.64
N ALA A 159 -12.83 -11.54 7.11
CA ALA A 159 -13.82 -10.47 7.13
C ALA A 159 -15.10 -10.88 6.37
N GLN A 160 -14.97 -11.46 5.17
CA GLN A 160 -16.12 -11.94 4.39
C GLN A 160 -16.85 -13.12 5.08
N LEU A 161 -16.11 -14.03 5.71
CA LEU A 161 -16.71 -15.11 6.50
C LEU A 161 -17.47 -14.56 7.70
N PHE A 162 -16.93 -13.52 8.35
CA PHE A 162 -17.59 -12.87 9.47
C PHE A 162 -18.93 -12.21 9.05
N GLU A 163 -18.95 -11.54 7.91
CA GLU A 163 -20.18 -10.96 7.34
C GLU A 163 -21.22 -12.04 6.98
N LYS A 164 -20.77 -13.18 6.46
CA LYS A 164 -21.63 -14.31 6.03
C LYS A 164 -21.84 -15.38 7.11
N ARG A 165 -21.52 -15.08 8.37
CA ARG A 165 -21.64 -16.03 9.47
C ARG A 165 -23.09 -16.44 9.74
N ALA A 166 -23.30 -17.66 10.19
CA ALA A 166 -24.57 -18.16 10.65
C ALA A 166 -24.67 -17.96 12.18
N GLY A 167 -25.29 -16.87 12.61
CA GLY A 167 -25.29 -16.46 14.01
C GLY A 167 -23.88 -16.16 14.52
N HIS A 168 -23.36 -16.98 15.41
CA HIS A 168 -22.01 -16.85 15.95
C HIS A 168 -21.03 -17.86 15.32
N ARG A 169 -21.35 -18.46 14.17
CA ARG A 169 -20.53 -19.52 13.56
C ARG A 169 -20.07 -19.19 12.16
N LEU A 170 -18.78 -19.30 11.92
CA LEU A 170 -18.17 -19.28 10.59
C LEU A 170 -18.24 -20.68 10.00
N THR A 171 -18.83 -20.82 8.78
CA THR A 171 -19.17 -22.12 8.22
C THR A 171 -18.28 -22.51 7.05
N LEU A 172 -18.06 -23.80 6.85
CA LEU A 172 -17.40 -24.36 5.68
C LEU A 172 -18.18 -24.07 4.39
N GLN A 173 -19.51 -24.00 4.47
CA GLN A 173 -20.31 -23.65 3.31
C GLN A 173 -20.02 -22.23 2.84
N ALA A 174 -20.04 -21.24 3.74
CA ALA A 174 -19.67 -19.86 3.41
C ALA A 174 -18.26 -19.75 2.83
N TYR A 175 -17.29 -20.52 3.38
CA TYR A 175 -15.93 -20.59 2.86
C TYR A 175 -15.85 -21.11 1.43
N ARG A 176 -16.56 -22.19 1.13
CA ARG A 176 -16.64 -22.75 -0.23
C ARG A 176 -17.32 -21.80 -1.21
N ASP A 177 -18.40 -21.14 -0.78
CA ASP A 177 -19.12 -20.14 -1.59
C ASP A 177 -18.24 -18.93 -1.93
N LEU A 178 -17.35 -18.53 -1.01
CA LEU A 178 -16.34 -17.51 -1.26
C LEU A 178 -15.25 -17.98 -2.25
N GLY A 179 -15.05 -19.29 -2.39
CA GLY A 179 -14.00 -19.88 -3.23
C GLY A 179 -12.65 -20.01 -2.56
N GLY A 180 -12.64 -20.16 -1.24
CA GLY A 180 -11.42 -20.25 -0.42
C GLY A 180 -10.74 -18.90 -0.24
N VAL A 181 -9.50 -18.92 0.25
CA VAL A 181 -8.69 -17.70 0.48
C VAL A 181 -8.36 -16.99 -0.84
N ARG A 182 -8.02 -17.74 -1.88
CA ARG A 182 -7.67 -17.18 -3.21
C ARG A 182 -8.88 -16.64 -3.97
N GLY A 183 -9.99 -17.36 -3.90
CA GLY A 183 -11.19 -17.00 -4.66
C GLY A 183 -11.99 -15.85 -4.06
N ALA A 184 -11.87 -15.61 -2.75
CA ALA A 184 -12.71 -14.64 -2.05
C ALA A 184 -12.57 -13.22 -2.61
N LEU A 185 -11.34 -12.72 -2.76
CA LEU A 185 -11.08 -11.38 -3.29
C LEU A 185 -11.48 -11.27 -4.77
N SER A 186 -11.12 -12.27 -5.57
CA SER A 186 -11.44 -12.32 -7.01
C SER A 186 -12.95 -12.33 -7.26
N LYS A 187 -13.68 -13.19 -6.58
CA LYS A 187 -15.14 -13.27 -6.70
C LYS A 187 -15.83 -11.99 -6.21
N HIS A 188 -15.33 -11.41 -5.14
CA HIS A 188 -15.86 -10.14 -4.65
C HIS A 188 -15.67 -9.03 -5.66
N ALA A 189 -14.45 -8.86 -6.18
CA ALA A 189 -14.15 -7.84 -7.19
C ALA A 189 -14.98 -8.04 -8.46
N GLU A 190 -15.12 -9.28 -8.91
CA GLU A 190 -15.94 -9.62 -10.07
C GLU A 190 -17.42 -9.30 -9.84
N SER A 191 -17.97 -9.65 -8.68
CA SER A 191 -19.35 -9.35 -8.31
C SER A 191 -19.62 -7.84 -8.25
N VAL A 192 -18.68 -7.06 -7.71
CA VAL A 192 -18.79 -5.58 -7.68
C VAL A 192 -18.77 -5.02 -9.10
N TYR A 193 -17.86 -5.48 -9.94
CA TYR A 193 -17.75 -5.06 -11.33
C TYR A 193 -19.02 -5.42 -12.16
N GLU A 194 -19.52 -6.62 -12.03
CA GLU A 194 -20.75 -7.06 -12.71
C GLU A 194 -21.98 -6.28 -12.25
N GLY A 195 -22.00 -5.87 -10.98
CA GLY A 195 -23.05 -5.04 -10.38
C GLY A 195 -23.03 -3.57 -10.80
N LEU A 196 -22.05 -3.12 -11.59
CA LEU A 196 -21.99 -1.74 -12.07
C LEU A 196 -23.19 -1.39 -12.97
N PRO A 197 -23.75 -0.16 -12.85
CA PRO A 197 -25.05 0.19 -13.45
C PRO A 197 -25.09 0.15 -14.97
N SER A 198 -23.95 0.39 -15.65
CA SER A 198 -23.91 0.44 -17.13
C SER A 198 -22.55 0.03 -17.68
N ASP A 199 -22.49 -0.20 -19.01
CA ASP A 199 -21.24 -0.49 -19.70
C ASP A 199 -20.27 0.70 -19.65
N GLN A 200 -20.78 1.92 -19.55
CA GLN A 200 -19.93 3.11 -19.39
C GLN A 200 -19.20 3.10 -18.03
N HIS A 201 -19.88 2.70 -16.94
CA HIS A 201 -19.23 2.49 -15.65
C HIS A 201 -18.17 1.38 -15.72
N ARG A 202 -18.42 0.30 -16.48
CA ARG A 202 -17.46 -0.79 -16.67
C ARG A 202 -16.21 -0.33 -17.44
N LEU A 203 -16.38 0.50 -18.47
CA LEU A 203 -15.25 1.11 -19.19
C LEU A 203 -14.45 2.04 -18.31
N LEU A 204 -15.11 2.88 -17.49
CA LEU A 204 -14.47 3.78 -16.54
C LEU A 204 -13.76 3.01 -15.43
N ALA A 205 -14.31 1.90 -14.93
CA ALA A 205 -13.65 1.02 -13.99
C ALA A 205 -12.33 0.47 -14.55
N ARG A 206 -12.33 -0.01 -15.81
CA ARG A 206 -11.09 -0.45 -16.47
C ARG A 206 -10.07 0.68 -16.55
N ALA A 207 -10.48 1.86 -16.99
CA ALA A 207 -9.59 3.01 -17.10
C ALA A 207 -9.02 3.43 -15.75
N LEU A 208 -9.84 3.42 -14.69
CA LEU A 208 -9.45 3.72 -13.32
C LEU A 208 -8.38 2.75 -12.83
N PHE A 209 -8.66 1.45 -12.85
CA PHE A 209 -7.70 0.45 -12.37
C PHE A 209 -6.37 0.46 -13.12
N LEU A 210 -6.39 0.69 -14.44
CA LEU A 210 -5.16 0.81 -15.22
C LEU A 210 -4.32 2.04 -14.87
N ARG A 211 -4.92 3.10 -14.33
CA ARG A 211 -4.20 4.28 -13.82
C ARG A 211 -3.68 4.11 -12.41
N LEU A 212 -4.26 3.19 -11.64
CA LEU A 212 -3.86 2.89 -10.26
C LEU A 212 -2.83 1.77 -10.14
N ILE A 213 -2.25 1.36 -11.26
CA ILE A 213 -1.27 0.27 -11.30
C ILE A 213 -0.08 0.69 -12.15
N GLU A 214 1.11 0.59 -11.57
CA GLU A 214 2.37 0.77 -12.27
C GLU A 214 2.76 -0.55 -12.94
N PRO A 215 2.75 -0.64 -14.28
CA PRO A 215 3.11 -1.86 -14.96
C PRO A 215 4.63 -2.06 -14.93
N GLY A 216 5.11 -3.01 -14.14
CA GLY A 216 6.50 -3.45 -14.14
C GLY A 216 6.91 -4.19 -15.43
N MET A 217 8.21 -4.51 -15.55
CA MET A 217 8.74 -5.28 -16.69
C MET A 217 8.19 -6.71 -16.73
N THR A 218 7.88 -7.28 -15.56
CA THR A 218 7.25 -8.59 -15.38
C THR A 218 5.94 -8.45 -14.59
N GLU A 219 5.15 -9.52 -14.52
CA GLU A 219 3.95 -9.54 -13.66
C GLU A 219 4.30 -9.40 -12.17
N GLN A 220 5.48 -9.83 -11.78
CA GLN A 220 5.96 -9.77 -10.39
C GLN A 220 6.36 -8.35 -9.97
N ASP A 221 6.83 -7.55 -10.92
CA ASP A 221 7.26 -6.16 -10.69
C ASP A 221 6.11 -5.16 -10.80
N THR A 222 4.88 -5.63 -11.06
CA THR A 222 3.70 -4.79 -11.15
C THR A 222 3.24 -4.41 -9.75
N THR A 223 3.22 -3.12 -9.46
CA THR A 223 2.88 -2.57 -8.16
C THR A 223 1.64 -1.66 -8.24
N ARG A 224 1.03 -1.39 -7.10
CA ARG A 224 -0.02 -0.38 -7.02
C ARG A 224 0.60 1.01 -7.18
N ARG A 225 -0.17 1.92 -7.77
CA ARG A 225 0.12 3.34 -7.87
C ARG A 225 -0.93 4.12 -7.10
N ARG A 226 -0.48 5.07 -6.31
CA ARG A 226 -1.35 6.07 -5.71
C ARG A 226 -1.53 7.22 -6.70
N ALA A 227 -2.76 7.63 -6.94
CA ALA A 227 -3.11 8.72 -7.85
C ALA A 227 -3.89 9.80 -7.10
N ALA A 228 -3.60 11.07 -7.39
CA ALA A 228 -4.45 12.16 -6.92
C ALA A 228 -5.80 12.12 -7.66
N LEU A 229 -6.90 12.38 -6.94
CA LEU A 229 -8.23 12.39 -7.59
C LEU A 229 -8.33 13.41 -8.70
N ASP A 230 -7.62 14.53 -8.60
CA ASP A 230 -7.59 15.57 -9.61
C ASP A 230 -6.91 15.10 -10.90
N GLU A 231 -5.87 14.29 -10.86
CA GLU A 231 -5.24 13.73 -12.07
C GLU A 231 -6.11 12.69 -12.79
N LEU A 232 -7.12 12.17 -12.11
CA LEU A 232 -8.08 11.23 -12.70
C LEU A 232 -9.24 11.94 -13.43
N GLN A 233 -9.36 13.26 -13.30
CA GLN A 233 -10.41 14.02 -13.97
C GLN A 233 -10.31 13.88 -15.49
N LEU A 234 -11.47 13.81 -16.11
CA LEU A 234 -11.62 13.69 -17.55
C LEU A 234 -12.03 15.06 -18.13
N ALA A 235 -11.78 15.28 -19.44
CA ALA A 235 -12.13 16.53 -20.10
C ALA A 235 -13.65 16.83 -20.07
N ASP A 236 -14.48 15.80 -19.94
CA ASP A 236 -15.94 15.90 -19.82
C ASP A 236 -16.36 15.76 -18.35
N ALA A 237 -16.97 16.81 -17.79
CA ALA A 237 -17.47 16.82 -16.42
C ALA A 237 -18.51 15.72 -16.12
N THR A 238 -19.29 15.29 -17.11
CA THR A 238 -20.23 14.18 -16.95
C THR A 238 -19.49 12.85 -16.79
N GLN A 239 -18.44 12.64 -17.57
CA GLN A 239 -17.60 11.44 -17.45
C GLN A 239 -16.81 11.43 -16.14
N THR A 240 -16.30 12.59 -15.69
CA THR A 240 -15.65 12.71 -14.39
C THR A 240 -16.61 12.32 -13.25
N ARG A 241 -17.85 12.80 -13.29
CA ARG A 241 -18.85 12.40 -12.28
C ARG A 241 -19.10 10.88 -12.27
N LEU A 242 -19.28 10.28 -13.45
CA LEU A 242 -19.46 8.83 -13.57
C LEU A 242 -18.23 8.04 -13.10
N LEU A 243 -17.01 8.57 -13.30
CA LEU A 243 -15.78 7.99 -12.80
C LEU A 243 -15.76 8.00 -11.26
N ASN A 244 -16.13 9.13 -10.66
CA ASN A 244 -16.19 9.26 -9.20
C ASN A 244 -17.28 8.37 -8.58
N GLU A 245 -18.44 8.25 -9.23
CA GLU A 245 -19.48 7.29 -8.84
C GLU A 245 -18.95 5.85 -8.91
N THR A 246 -18.22 5.50 -9.97
CA THR A 246 -17.60 4.19 -10.15
C THR A 246 -16.53 3.92 -9.08
N ALA A 247 -15.65 4.90 -8.83
CA ALA A 247 -14.63 4.79 -7.79
C ALA A 247 -15.26 4.56 -6.41
N SER A 248 -16.32 5.32 -6.07
CA SER A 248 -17.05 5.18 -4.82
C SER A 248 -17.63 3.77 -4.59
N VAL A 249 -18.10 3.10 -5.65
CA VAL A 249 -18.57 1.70 -5.57
C VAL A 249 -17.44 0.78 -5.12
N PHE A 250 -16.23 0.92 -5.71
CA PHE A 250 -15.08 0.09 -5.35
C PHE A 250 -14.49 0.45 -3.99
N VAL A 251 -14.52 1.72 -3.58
CA VAL A 251 -14.11 2.16 -2.24
C VAL A 251 -15.05 1.58 -1.18
N ASN A 252 -16.36 1.67 -1.38
CA ASN A 252 -17.35 1.08 -0.47
C ASN A 252 -17.20 -0.46 -0.38
N ALA A 253 -16.78 -1.10 -1.46
CA ALA A 253 -16.46 -2.52 -1.50
C ALA A 253 -15.07 -2.86 -0.92
N ARG A 254 -14.30 -1.88 -0.44
CA ARG A 254 -12.93 -2.02 0.10
C ARG A 254 -11.93 -2.62 -0.91
N LEU A 255 -12.16 -2.41 -2.19
CA LEU A 255 -11.25 -2.78 -3.27
C LEU A 255 -10.32 -1.64 -3.66
N LEU A 256 -10.75 -0.41 -3.41
CA LEU A 256 -9.95 0.81 -3.44
C LEU A 256 -9.98 1.47 -2.06
N VAL A 257 -8.98 2.28 -1.78
CA VAL A 257 -8.90 3.12 -0.58
C VAL A 257 -8.62 4.55 -1.01
N THR A 258 -9.21 5.50 -0.28
CA THR A 258 -8.91 6.92 -0.41
C THR A 258 -8.17 7.38 0.83
N ASP A 259 -7.23 8.31 0.66
CA ASP A 259 -6.48 8.92 1.74
C ASP A 259 -6.33 10.43 1.46
N GLN A 260 -6.10 11.21 2.49
CA GLN A 260 -5.80 12.63 2.38
C GLN A 260 -4.32 12.82 2.68
N ILE A 261 -3.60 13.38 1.73
CA ILE A 261 -2.18 13.71 1.88
C ILE A 261 -2.07 15.22 1.81
N ALA A 262 -1.31 15.81 2.74
CA ALA A 262 -0.99 17.22 2.68
C ALA A 262 -0.25 17.50 1.35
N ASP A 263 -0.80 18.41 0.54
CA ASP A 263 -0.13 18.86 -0.66
C ASP A 263 1.06 19.75 -0.27
N MET A 264 2.24 19.20 -0.41
CA MET A 264 3.49 19.89 -0.08
C MET A 264 3.82 21.01 -1.08
N ASP A 265 3.15 21.06 -2.23
CA ASP A 265 3.40 22.02 -3.32
C ASP A 265 2.32 23.10 -3.42
N ALA A 266 1.23 23.01 -2.64
CA ALA A 266 0.18 24.03 -2.64
C ALA A 266 0.58 25.25 -1.79
N GLU A 267 0.34 26.46 -2.33
CA GLU A 267 0.53 27.74 -1.59
C GLU A 267 -0.41 27.90 -0.38
N VAL A 268 -1.36 27.00 -0.21
CA VAL A 268 -2.31 26.93 0.92
C VAL A 268 -2.34 25.47 1.35
N ASP A 269 -2.39 25.18 2.66
CA ASP A 269 -2.60 23.85 3.24
C ASP A 269 -3.86 23.20 2.60
N ALA A 270 -3.68 22.60 1.44
CA ALA A 270 -4.72 21.86 0.73
C ALA A 270 -4.37 20.37 0.86
N ASP A 271 -5.25 19.63 1.51
CA ASP A 271 -5.16 18.17 1.50
C ASP A 271 -5.51 17.66 0.10
N VAL A 272 -4.60 16.93 -0.53
CA VAL A 272 -4.87 16.22 -1.78
C VAL A 272 -5.51 14.88 -1.46
N GLU A 273 -6.74 14.70 -1.92
CA GLU A 273 -7.41 13.41 -1.83
C GLU A 273 -6.81 12.47 -2.88
N THR A 274 -6.32 11.34 -2.42
CA THR A 274 -5.69 10.31 -3.25
C THR A 274 -6.49 9.02 -3.22
N ILE A 275 -6.30 8.20 -4.25
CA ILE A 275 -6.93 6.88 -4.37
C ILE A 275 -5.91 5.85 -4.83
N GLU A 276 -5.99 4.64 -4.26
CA GLU A 276 -5.14 3.52 -4.64
C GLU A 276 -5.86 2.18 -4.49
N VAL A 277 -5.29 1.13 -5.05
CA VAL A 277 -5.76 -0.25 -4.87
C VAL A 277 -5.50 -0.69 -3.43
N SER A 278 -6.53 -1.20 -2.74
CA SER A 278 -6.45 -1.59 -1.33
C SER A 278 -5.40 -2.67 -1.04
N HIS A 279 -5.22 -3.63 -1.95
CA HIS A 279 -4.30 -4.75 -1.79
C HIS A 279 -3.64 -5.12 -3.12
N GLU A 280 -2.31 -5.25 -3.15
CA GLU A 280 -1.57 -5.75 -4.33
C GLU A 280 -2.07 -7.13 -4.80
N ALA A 281 -2.57 -7.95 -3.88
CA ALA A 281 -3.14 -9.24 -4.19
C ALA A 281 -4.30 -9.15 -5.21
N LEU A 282 -5.03 -8.01 -5.27
CA LEU A 282 -6.08 -7.78 -6.26
C LEU A 282 -5.53 -7.80 -7.69
N ILE A 283 -4.32 -7.26 -7.89
CA ILE A 283 -3.64 -7.22 -9.20
C ILE A 283 -3.38 -8.64 -9.74
N ARG A 284 -3.07 -9.57 -8.83
CA ARG A 284 -2.68 -10.95 -9.17
C ARG A 284 -3.87 -11.90 -9.22
N GLU A 285 -4.81 -11.74 -8.30
CA GLU A 285 -5.91 -12.71 -8.11
C GLU A 285 -7.17 -12.36 -8.91
N TRP A 286 -7.43 -11.09 -9.23
CA TRP A 286 -8.58 -10.72 -10.05
C TRP A 286 -8.27 -10.92 -11.54
N THR A 287 -8.70 -12.04 -12.08
CA THR A 287 -8.42 -12.46 -13.47
C THR A 287 -8.75 -11.40 -14.51
N ARG A 288 -9.86 -10.66 -14.33
CA ARG A 288 -10.27 -9.57 -15.22
C ARG A 288 -9.22 -8.47 -15.26
N LEU A 289 -8.74 -8.04 -14.10
CA LEU A 289 -7.72 -7.00 -13.96
C LEU A 289 -6.37 -7.46 -14.56
N ALA A 290 -5.97 -8.70 -14.29
CA ALA A 290 -4.76 -9.28 -14.88
C ALA A 290 -4.83 -9.32 -16.42
N ASN A 291 -6.02 -9.62 -16.99
CA ASN A 291 -6.24 -9.55 -18.42
C ASN A 291 -6.13 -8.12 -18.96
N TRP A 292 -6.74 -7.14 -18.32
CA TRP A 292 -6.63 -5.72 -18.73
C TRP A 292 -5.18 -5.24 -18.75
N LEU A 293 -4.39 -5.60 -17.75
CA LEU A 293 -2.98 -5.24 -17.70
C LEU A 293 -2.16 -5.91 -18.79
N ARG A 294 -2.45 -7.17 -19.11
CA ARG A 294 -1.80 -7.88 -20.20
C ARG A 294 -2.11 -7.23 -21.55
N ASP A 295 -3.38 -6.94 -21.83
CA ASP A 295 -3.82 -6.28 -23.05
C ASP A 295 -3.16 -4.91 -23.20
N ALA A 296 -3.14 -4.09 -22.13
CA ALA A 296 -2.50 -2.78 -22.14
C ALA A 296 -0.98 -2.85 -22.41
N ARG A 297 -0.28 -3.87 -21.88
CA ARG A 297 1.13 -4.09 -22.17
C ARG A 297 1.39 -4.48 -23.62
N GLU A 298 0.53 -5.29 -24.21
CA GLU A 298 0.61 -5.67 -25.62
C GLU A 298 0.40 -4.45 -26.52
N ASP A 299 -0.57 -3.59 -26.22
CA ASP A 299 -0.82 -2.35 -26.96
C ASP A 299 0.40 -1.44 -26.95
N VAL A 300 1.05 -1.23 -25.80
CA VAL A 300 2.28 -0.45 -25.69
C VAL A 300 3.45 -1.07 -26.47
N ARG A 301 3.59 -2.40 -26.46
CA ARG A 301 4.63 -3.12 -27.21
C ARG A 301 4.43 -2.97 -28.72
N VAL A 302 3.19 -3.12 -29.18
CA VAL A 302 2.82 -2.95 -30.59
C VAL A 302 3.11 -1.52 -31.05
N GLN A 303 2.72 -0.52 -30.24
CA GLN A 303 2.94 0.87 -30.57
C GLN A 303 4.44 1.23 -30.64
N LYS A 304 5.26 0.72 -29.73
CA LYS A 304 6.73 0.87 -29.78
C LYS A 304 7.33 0.22 -31.02
N LYS A 305 6.83 -0.95 -31.43
CA LYS A 305 7.31 -1.65 -32.63
C LYS A 305 6.96 -0.88 -33.91
N ILE A 306 5.72 -0.39 -34.03
CA ILE A 306 5.28 0.43 -35.16
C ILE A 306 6.13 1.70 -35.26
N ASN A 307 6.41 2.38 -34.15
CA ASN A 307 7.23 3.60 -34.14
C ASN A 307 8.70 3.32 -34.50
N ALA A 308 9.23 2.13 -34.17
CA ALA A 308 10.60 1.72 -34.55
C ALA A 308 10.72 1.32 -36.02
N ASP A 309 9.64 0.76 -36.62
CA ASP A 309 9.60 0.38 -38.03
C ASP A 309 9.37 1.57 -38.99
N VAL A 310 8.97 2.74 -38.44
CA VAL A 310 8.72 4.00 -39.20
C VAL A 310 9.92 4.97 -39.11
N SER A 311 10.91 4.68 -38.27
CA SER A 311 12.14 5.50 -38.08
C SER A 311 13.31 4.90 -38.85
#